data_dcff52b9533c4a182621b5a445871fd9
#
_entry.id   dcff52b9533c4a182621b5a445871fd9
#
_cell.length_a   1.000
_cell.length_b   1.000
_cell.length_c   1.000
_cell.angle_alpha   90.00
_cell.angle_beta   90.00
_cell.angle_gamma   90.00
#
_symmetry.space_group_name_H-M   'P 1'
#
loop_
_entity.id
_entity.type
_entity.pdbx_description
1 polymer ?
#
loop_
_entity_poly.entity_id
_entity_poly.type
_entity_poly.pdbx_seq_one_letter_code
_entity_poly.pdbx_strand_id
1 'polypeptide(L)'
;WISLLPALGVELARVLLLPDSVRVISKVPSNKFVFEGNYKQLEKSLGIPFDFYTFQDLFSGNPLGLNPQEDKFISHVDGFNYILIEKFPRRVKKLLGGVDERGIALNPQDSIAVILGDRRANRMMSRTDEDDLVIKRYWFDGVTFMPVIDMFNDLSSGLRLKIKRSGDEGHRQGLLPSKTRIIARGNGVDLDCTFKVRRSRINREYELPFDPPENYERRKSL
;
A
#
# COMPACT_ATOMS: atom_id res chain seq x y z
N TRP A 1 0.27 15.70 5.47
CA TRP A 1 0.28 16.77 4.49
C TRP A 1 1.40 16.56 3.47
N ILE A 2 1.06 16.63 2.19
CA ILE A 2 1.99 16.38 1.08
C ILE A 2 1.89 17.55 0.10
N SER A 3 3.02 18.14 -0.27
CA SER A 3 3.11 19.12 -1.35
C SER A 3 3.87 18.52 -2.52
N LEU A 4 3.29 18.53 -3.71
CA LEU A 4 3.87 17.99 -4.93
C LEU A 4 4.48 19.15 -5.74
N LEU A 5 5.82 19.19 -5.75
CA LEU A 5 6.60 20.20 -6.48
C LEU A 5 7.42 19.51 -7.58
N PRO A 6 7.23 19.84 -8.86
CA PRO A 6 8.13 19.40 -9.92
C PRO A 6 9.47 20.13 -9.84
N ALA A 7 10.40 19.76 -10.70
CA ALA A 7 11.76 20.30 -10.71
C ALA A 7 11.83 21.84 -10.84
N LEU A 8 10.79 22.47 -11.36
CA LEU A 8 10.70 23.94 -11.51
C LEU A 8 10.27 24.68 -10.22
N GLY A 9 9.99 23.94 -9.14
CA GLY A 9 9.67 24.54 -7.84
C GLY A 9 8.26 25.13 -7.67
N VAL A 10 7.40 25.03 -8.68
CA VAL A 10 5.99 25.46 -8.58
C VAL A 10 5.14 24.31 -8.03
N GLU A 11 4.39 24.56 -6.96
CA GLU A 11 3.51 23.54 -6.38
C GLU A 11 2.37 23.17 -7.34
N LEU A 12 2.31 21.91 -7.76
CA LEU A 12 1.26 21.39 -8.64
C LEU A 12 0.06 20.82 -7.89
N ALA A 13 0.29 20.30 -6.71
CA ALA A 13 -0.81 19.79 -5.90
C ALA A 13 -0.44 19.79 -4.41
N ARG A 14 -1.47 19.85 -3.59
CA ARG A 14 -1.39 19.72 -2.15
C ARG A 14 -2.39 18.69 -1.67
N VAL A 15 -1.94 17.76 -0.85
CA VAL A 15 -2.77 16.70 -0.28
C VAL A 15 -2.72 16.78 1.23
N LEU A 16 -3.88 16.81 1.87
CA LEU A 16 -4.04 16.68 3.30
C LEU A 16 -4.73 15.36 3.60
N LEU A 17 -4.05 14.50 4.31
CA LEU A 17 -4.56 13.21 4.77
C LEU A 17 -4.96 13.37 6.25
N LEU A 18 -6.19 13.06 6.56
CA LEU A 18 -6.76 13.03 7.91
C LEU A 18 -7.24 11.59 8.19
N PRO A 19 -7.47 11.20 9.44
CA PRO A 19 -7.88 9.82 9.76
C PRO A 19 -9.13 9.34 9.02
N ASP A 20 -10.07 10.23 8.72
CA ASP A 20 -11.38 9.94 8.13
C ASP A 20 -11.58 10.55 6.74
N SER A 21 -10.68 11.43 6.29
CA SER A 21 -10.89 12.22 5.08
C SER A 21 -9.60 12.54 4.34
N VAL A 22 -9.75 12.81 3.05
CA VAL A 22 -8.67 13.24 2.15
C VAL A 22 -9.10 14.53 1.48
N ARG A 23 -8.20 15.51 1.48
CA ARG A 23 -8.38 16.78 0.78
C ARG A 23 -7.24 16.98 -0.23
N VAL A 24 -7.59 17.37 -1.44
CA VAL A 24 -6.61 17.61 -2.51
C VAL A 24 -6.88 18.97 -3.16
N ILE A 25 -5.84 19.75 -3.32
CA ILE A 25 -5.86 20.96 -4.15
C ILE A 25 -4.96 20.68 -5.35
N SER A 26 -5.55 20.64 -6.56
CA SER A 26 -4.78 20.62 -7.80
C SER A 26 -4.58 22.05 -8.29
N LYS A 27 -3.33 22.42 -8.49
CA LYS A 27 -2.90 23.73 -9.03
C LYS A 27 -2.41 23.62 -10.48
N VAL A 28 -2.58 22.45 -11.10
CA VAL A 28 -2.22 22.24 -12.51
C VAL A 28 -3.01 23.22 -13.39
N PRO A 29 -2.36 24.07 -14.20
CA PRO A 29 -3.03 25.15 -14.92
C PRO A 29 -4.25 24.73 -15.75
N SER A 30 -4.18 23.56 -16.39
CA SER A 30 -5.25 22.96 -17.19
C SER A 30 -6.30 22.21 -16.39
N ASN A 31 -6.09 21.98 -15.08
CA ASN A 31 -6.95 21.11 -14.26
C ASN A 31 -6.93 21.54 -12.79
N LYS A 32 -7.41 22.76 -12.52
CA LYS A 32 -7.49 23.32 -11.16
C LYS A 32 -8.76 22.87 -10.47
N PHE A 33 -8.63 22.17 -9.37
CA PHE A 33 -9.79 21.73 -8.58
C PHE A 33 -9.44 21.55 -7.10
N VAL A 34 -10.48 21.49 -6.28
CA VAL A 34 -10.44 21.05 -4.89
C VAL A 34 -11.29 19.78 -4.77
N PHE A 35 -10.70 18.74 -4.23
CA PHE A 35 -11.40 17.53 -3.85
C PHE A 35 -11.41 17.42 -2.33
N GLU A 36 -12.57 17.14 -1.77
CA GLU A 36 -12.74 16.78 -0.36
C GLU A 36 -13.60 15.53 -0.30
N GLY A 37 -13.07 14.45 0.23
CA GLY A 37 -13.73 13.17 0.25
C GLY A 37 -13.14 12.19 1.27
N ASN A 38 -13.64 10.97 1.24
CA ASN A 38 -13.14 9.89 2.08
C ASN A 38 -12.24 8.92 1.30
N TYR A 39 -11.58 8.01 2.02
CA TYR A 39 -10.66 7.03 1.43
C TYR A 39 -11.37 6.07 0.45
N LYS A 40 -12.65 5.73 0.66
CA LYS A 40 -13.42 4.90 -0.29
C LYS A 40 -13.62 5.58 -1.65
N GLN A 41 -13.75 6.90 -1.69
CA GLN A 41 -13.82 7.66 -2.93
C GLN A 41 -12.45 7.70 -3.64
N LEU A 42 -11.37 7.82 -2.85
CA LEU A 42 -10.00 7.75 -3.36
C LEU A 42 -9.70 6.35 -3.94
N GLU A 43 -10.07 5.28 -3.24
CA GLU A 43 -9.95 3.90 -3.69
C GLU A 43 -10.66 3.66 -5.03
N LYS A 44 -11.89 4.14 -5.18
CA LYS A 44 -12.63 4.05 -6.45
C LYS A 44 -11.91 4.71 -7.62
N SER A 45 -11.19 5.80 -7.35
CA SER A 45 -10.45 6.54 -8.39
C SER A 45 -9.09 5.92 -8.70
N LEU A 46 -8.42 5.32 -7.71
CA LEU A 46 -7.07 4.76 -7.85
C LEU A 46 -7.07 3.24 -8.08
N GLY A 47 -8.17 2.54 -7.76
CA GLY A 47 -8.26 1.09 -7.85
C GLY A 47 -7.44 0.34 -6.80
N ILE A 48 -6.96 1.02 -5.77
CA ILE A 48 -6.13 0.45 -4.70
C ILE A 48 -6.72 0.90 -3.35
N PRO A 49 -7.02 -0.05 -2.43
CA PRO A 49 -7.52 0.29 -1.11
C PRO A 49 -6.42 0.91 -0.26
N PHE A 50 -6.62 2.16 0.14
CA PHE A 50 -5.76 2.88 1.07
C PHE A 50 -6.61 3.59 2.13
N ASP A 51 -6.10 3.60 3.35
CA ASP A 51 -6.60 4.44 4.43
C ASP A 51 -5.48 5.35 4.97
N PHE A 52 -5.79 6.12 5.99
CA PHE A 52 -4.82 7.01 6.63
C PHE A 52 -3.62 6.23 7.19
N TYR A 53 -3.87 5.12 7.87
CA TYR A 53 -2.82 4.33 8.53
C TYR A 53 -1.91 3.65 7.51
N THR A 54 -2.49 3.18 6.41
CA THR A 54 -1.74 2.63 5.26
C THR A 54 -0.76 3.67 4.69
N PHE A 55 -1.21 4.91 4.49
CA PHE A 55 -0.31 5.99 4.06
C PHE A 55 0.73 6.33 5.11
N GLN A 56 0.34 6.37 6.39
CA GLN A 56 1.26 6.61 7.48
C GLN A 56 2.37 5.55 7.53
N ASP A 57 2.03 4.27 7.47
CA ASP A 57 2.98 3.15 7.45
C ASP A 57 3.91 3.24 6.25
N LEU A 58 3.35 3.53 5.06
CA LEU A 58 4.12 3.67 3.84
C LEU A 58 5.21 4.75 3.95
N PHE A 59 4.87 5.92 4.46
CA PHE A 59 5.80 7.06 4.56
C PHE A 59 6.73 6.97 5.76
N SER A 60 6.30 6.33 6.86
CA SER A 60 7.17 6.09 8.03
C SER A 60 8.10 4.89 7.85
N GLY A 61 7.90 4.09 6.77
CA GLY A 61 8.69 2.90 6.51
C GLY A 61 8.29 1.68 7.33
N ASN A 62 7.15 1.72 8.01
CA ASN A 62 6.58 0.57 8.71
C ASN A 62 6.10 -0.52 7.74
N PRO A 63 5.95 -1.77 8.21
CA PRO A 63 5.26 -2.81 7.46
C PRO A 63 3.79 -2.42 7.27
N LEU A 64 3.32 -2.45 6.04
CA LEU A 64 2.00 -1.94 5.71
C LEU A 64 0.88 -2.80 6.33
N GLY A 65 0.05 -2.21 7.20
CA GLY A 65 -1.10 -2.88 7.81
C GLY A 65 -0.74 -4.16 8.57
N LEU A 66 0.46 -4.29 9.11
CA LEU A 66 0.86 -5.40 9.98
C LEU A 66 0.24 -5.22 11.38
N ASN A 67 -0.66 -6.12 11.75
CA ASN A 67 -1.23 -6.15 13.10
C ASN A 67 -0.88 -7.46 13.82
N PRO A 68 0.24 -7.52 14.60
CA PRO A 68 0.67 -8.73 15.28
C PRO A 68 -0.29 -9.23 16.36
N GLN A 69 -1.25 -8.40 16.80
CA GLN A 69 -2.20 -8.77 17.86
C GLN A 69 -3.42 -9.50 17.30
N GLU A 70 -3.83 -9.18 16.09
CA GLU A 70 -5.01 -9.75 15.44
C GLU A 70 -4.64 -10.82 14.42
N ASP A 71 -3.58 -10.58 13.64
CA ASP A 71 -3.15 -11.47 12.58
C ASP A 71 -2.30 -12.63 13.12
N LYS A 72 -2.49 -13.82 12.58
CA LYS A 72 -1.67 -15.00 12.88
C LYS A 72 -0.63 -15.21 11.81
N PHE A 73 0.63 -15.21 12.19
CA PHE A 73 1.75 -15.37 11.27
C PHE A 73 2.48 -16.70 11.44
N ILE A 74 3.13 -17.14 10.38
CA ILE A 74 4.18 -18.15 10.36
C ILE A 74 5.46 -17.42 10.01
N SER A 75 6.53 -17.69 10.75
CA SER A 75 7.86 -17.14 10.48
C SER A 75 8.75 -18.15 9.80
N HIS A 76 9.52 -17.68 8.82
CA HIS A 76 10.57 -18.44 8.14
C HIS A 76 11.82 -17.58 7.97
N VAL A 77 12.92 -18.22 7.63
CA VAL A 77 14.17 -17.56 7.25
C VAL A 77 14.35 -17.76 5.73
N ASP A 78 14.62 -16.67 5.02
CA ASP A 78 14.88 -16.65 3.59
C ASP A 78 16.19 -15.87 3.32
N GLY A 79 17.28 -16.63 3.14
CA GLY A 79 18.62 -16.06 3.05
C GLY A 79 18.98 -15.30 4.32
N PHE A 80 19.18 -14.00 4.20
CA PHE A 80 19.50 -13.11 5.34
C PHE A 80 18.27 -12.41 5.93
N ASN A 81 17.06 -12.75 5.47
CA ASN A 81 15.84 -12.09 5.92
C ASN A 81 14.97 -13.02 6.76
N TYR A 82 14.22 -12.44 7.68
CA TYR A 82 13.07 -13.08 8.30
C TYR A 82 11.82 -12.79 7.50
N ILE A 83 10.99 -13.80 7.27
CA ILE A 83 9.70 -13.66 6.60
C ILE A 83 8.59 -13.92 7.60
N LEU A 84 7.60 -13.04 7.64
CA LEU A 84 6.31 -13.29 8.24
C LEU A 84 5.29 -13.53 7.12
N ILE A 85 4.57 -14.65 7.21
CA ILE A 85 3.51 -15.03 6.28
C ILE A 85 2.22 -15.14 7.08
N GLU A 86 1.19 -14.41 6.71
CA GLU A 86 -0.12 -14.53 7.34
C GLU A 86 -0.70 -15.93 7.13
N LYS A 87 -1.27 -16.50 8.19
CA LYS A 87 -1.91 -17.83 8.14
C LYS A 87 -3.24 -17.74 7.41
N PHE A 88 -3.35 -18.45 6.30
CA PHE A 88 -4.60 -18.55 5.57
C PHE A 88 -5.66 -19.36 6.32
N PRO A 89 -6.94 -18.98 6.19
CA PRO A 89 -8.04 -19.84 6.54
C PRO A 89 -7.91 -21.21 5.86
N ARG A 90 -8.29 -22.29 6.56
CA ARG A 90 -8.20 -23.67 6.01
C ARG A 90 -8.90 -23.82 4.65
N ARG A 91 -9.94 -23.02 4.41
CA ARG A 91 -10.69 -23.00 3.14
C ARG A 91 -9.82 -22.49 1.99
N VAL A 92 -9.13 -21.38 2.21
CA VAL A 92 -8.20 -20.79 1.24
C VAL A 92 -7.02 -21.74 0.97
N LYS A 93 -6.45 -22.36 2.02
CA LYS A 93 -5.38 -23.36 1.88
C LYS A 93 -5.79 -24.55 1.00
N LYS A 94 -7.02 -25.07 1.15
CA LYS A 94 -7.53 -26.16 0.31
C LYS A 94 -7.68 -25.77 -1.15
N LEU A 95 -8.03 -24.51 -1.43
CA LEU A 95 -8.23 -24.01 -2.79
C LEU A 95 -6.92 -23.81 -3.53
N LEU A 96 -5.90 -23.36 -2.82
CA LEU A 96 -4.57 -23.15 -3.39
C LEU A 96 -3.80 -24.47 -3.65
N GLY A 97 -4.48 -25.63 -3.47
CA GLY A 97 -3.95 -26.94 -3.90
C GLY A 97 -2.70 -27.41 -3.18
N GLY A 98 -2.53 -27.04 -1.90
CA GLY A 98 -1.34 -27.41 -1.15
C GLY A 98 -0.14 -26.51 -1.45
N VAL A 99 -0.40 -25.26 -1.75
CA VAL A 99 0.63 -24.21 -1.80
C VAL A 99 1.50 -24.36 -0.56
N ASP A 100 2.79 -24.55 -0.79
CA ASP A 100 3.82 -24.55 0.25
C ASP A 100 3.54 -23.40 1.21
N GLU A 101 3.63 -23.64 2.50
CA GLU A 101 3.44 -22.62 3.54
C GLU A 101 4.35 -21.39 3.32
N ARG A 102 5.43 -21.57 2.56
CA ARG A 102 6.30 -20.48 2.09
C ARG A 102 5.64 -19.58 1.06
N GLY A 103 4.46 -19.95 0.55
CA GLY A 103 3.68 -19.15 -0.38
C GLY A 103 4.37 -18.81 -1.70
N ILE A 104 5.40 -19.56 -2.06
CA ILE A 104 6.24 -19.29 -3.24
C ILE A 104 5.54 -19.67 -4.53
N ALA A 105 4.56 -20.59 -4.47
CA ALA A 105 3.96 -21.22 -5.62
C ALA A 105 2.64 -20.62 -6.13
N LEU A 106 2.17 -19.50 -5.59
CA LEU A 106 1.10 -18.79 -6.26
C LEU A 106 1.68 -18.12 -7.49
N ASN A 107 1.29 -18.66 -8.65
CA ASN A 107 1.56 -17.96 -9.90
C ASN A 107 1.03 -16.53 -9.74
N PRO A 108 1.87 -15.55 -9.96
CA PRO A 108 1.51 -14.17 -9.69
C PRO A 108 0.28 -13.65 -10.46
N GLN A 109 -0.27 -14.38 -11.38
CA GLN A 109 -1.38 -13.94 -12.23
C GLN A 109 -2.73 -14.57 -11.86
N ASP A 110 -2.77 -15.47 -10.87
CA ASP A 110 -3.96 -16.25 -10.61
C ASP A 110 -4.86 -15.57 -9.57
N SER A 111 -5.93 -14.96 -10.03
CA SER A 111 -7.09 -14.68 -9.18
C SER A 111 -7.83 -15.99 -8.87
N ILE A 112 -8.66 -16.02 -7.83
CA ILE A 112 -9.50 -17.18 -7.51
C ILE A 112 -10.38 -17.57 -8.71
N ALA A 113 -10.83 -16.61 -9.51
CA ALA A 113 -11.62 -16.85 -10.71
C ALA A 113 -10.83 -17.68 -11.74
N VAL A 114 -9.56 -17.38 -11.94
CA VAL A 114 -8.68 -18.15 -12.86
C VAL A 114 -8.42 -19.55 -12.33
N ILE A 115 -8.20 -19.71 -11.03
CA ILE A 115 -7.88 -21.02 -10.41
C ILE A 115 -9.10 -21.95 -10.40
N LEU A 116 -10.29 -21.42 -10.09
CA LEU A 116 -11.50 -22.23 -9.82
C LEU A 116 -12.58 -22.15 -10.91
N GLY A 117 -12.50 -21.16 -11.78
CA GLY A 117 -13.58 -20.73 -12.65
C GLY A 117 -14.68 -19.93 -11.91
N ASP A 118 -15.35 -19.05 -12.63
CA ASP A 118 -16.22 -17.99 -12.08
C ASP A 118 -17.31 -18.47 -11.11
N ARG A 119 -18.00 -19.57 -11.40
CA ARG A 119 -19.07 -20.07 -10.54
C ARG A 119 -18.61 -20.54 -9.16
N ARG A 120 -17.43 -21.19 -9.10
CA ARG A 120 -16.85 -21.66 -7.83
C ARG A 120 -16.23 -20.51 -7.06
N ALA A 121 -15.56 -19.60 -7.75
CA ALA A 121 -14.99 -18.39 -7.20
C ALA A 121 -16.08 -17.54 -6.52
N ASN A 122 -17.19 -17.24 -7.21
CA ASN A 122 -18.29 -16.46 -6.67
C ASN A 122 -18.92 -17.11 -5.42
N ARG A 123 -19.11 -18.44 -5.43
CA ARG A 123 -19.63 -19.16 -4.26
C ARG A 123 -18.68 -19.12 -3.07
N MET A 124 -17.40 -19.07 -3.30
CA MET A 124 -16.40 -19.00 -2.26
C MET A 124 -16.30 -17.58 -1.72
N MET A 125 -16.19 -16.59 -2.59
CA MET A 125 -16.10 -15.17 -2.21
C MET A 125 -17.32 -14.75 -1.38
N SER A 126 -18.51 -15.22 -1.72
CA SER A 126 -19.74 -14.95 -0.93
C SER A 126 -19.76 -15.57 0.48
N ARG A 127 -18.81 -16.44 0.83
CA ARG A 127 -18.70 -17.15 2.12
C ARG A 127 -17.41 -16.88 2.86
N THR A 128 -16.58 -16.00 2.36
CA THR A 128 -15.26 -15.69 2.92
C THR A 128 -15.18 -14.17 3.04
N ASP A 129 -14.70 -13.68 4.17
CA ASP A 129 -14.48 -12.26 4.35
C ASP A 129 -13.41 -11.78 3.35
N GLU A 130 -13.58 -10.56 2.84
CA GLU A 130 -12.69 -10.01 1.82
C GLU A 130 -11.24 -9.94 2.32
N ASP A 131 -11.04 -9.63 3.59
CA ASP A 131 -9.71 -9.58 4.22
C ASP A 131 -9.02 -10.95 4.25
N ASP A 132 -9.78 -12.04 4.39
CA ASP A 132 -9.28 -13.42 4.35
C ASP A 132 -8.77 -13.84 2.96
N LEU A 133 -9.07 -13.06 1.92
CA LEU A 133 -8.63 -13.31 0.55
C LEU A 133 -7.36 -12.55 0.17
N VAL A 134 -6.86 -11.69 1.04
CA VAL A 134 -5.59 -10.97 0.85
C VAL A 134 -4.47 -11.71 1.54
N ILE A 135 -3.50 -12.16 0.77
CA ILE A 135 -2.30 -12.82 1.28
C ILE A 135 -1.25 -11.78 1.61
N LYS A 136 -0.90 -11.64 2.89
CA LYS A 136 0.10 -10.70 3.37
C LYS A 136 1.42 -11.41 3.69
N ARG A 137 2.52 -10.88 3.21
CA ARG A 137 3.88 -11.35 3.49
C ARG A 137 4.80 -10.17 3.71
N TYR A 138 5.67 -10.32 4.70
CA TYR A 138 6.61 -9.28 5.09
C TYR A 138 8.01 -9.86 5.22
N TRP A 139 9.00 -9.20 4.64
CA TRP A 139 10.41 -9.51 4.82
C TRP A 139 11.07 -8.46 5.67
N PHE A 140 11.81 -8.90 6.65
CA PHE A 140 12.59 -8.06 7.53
C PHE A 140 14.07 -8.40 7.37
N ASP A 141 14.92 -7.38 7.33
CA ASP A 141 16.36 -7.58 7.35
C ASP A 141 16.80 -8.33 8.60
N GLY A 142 17.65 -9.35 8.44
CA GLY A 142 18.01 -10.25 9.53
C GLY A 142 18.92 -9.66 10.58
N VAL A 143 19.50 -8.47 10.33
CA VAL A 143 20.41 -7.78 11.24
C VAL A 143 19.71 -6.59 11.90
N THR A 144 19.06 -5.75 11.09
CA THR A 144 18.42 -4.51 11.57
C THR A 144 16.99 -4.69 11.99
N PHE A 145 16.34 -5.79 11.60
CA PHE A 145 14.90 -6.08 11.76
C PHE A 145 13.99 -5.03 11.12
N MET A 146 14.53 -4.22 10.21
CA MET A 146 13.74 -3.24 9.47
C MET A 146 12.99 -3.91 8.33
N PRO A 147 11.76 -3.47 7.99
CA PRO A 147 11.00 -4.03 6.90
C PRO A 147 11.65 -3.68 5.55
N VAL A 148 11.91 -4.70 4.74
CA VAL A 148 12.54 -4.57 3.40
C VAL A 148 11.54 -4.77 2.28
N ILE A 149 10.62 -5.71 2.43
CA ILE A 149 9.59 -6.00 1.42
C ILE A 149 8.27 -6.27 2.12
N ASP A 150 7.20 -5.64 1.64
CA ASP A 150 5.83 -6.06 1.88
C ASP A 150 5.25 -6.55 0.55
N MET A 151 4.47 -7.62 0.61
CA MET A 151 3.82 -8.20 -0.56
C MET A 151 2.39 -8.62 -0.20
N PHE A 152 1.44 -8.11 -0.98
CA PHE A 152 0.02 -8.40 -0.87
C PHE A 152 -0.47 -9.00 -2.18
N ASN A 153 -1.22 -10.09 -2.07
CA ASN A 153 -1.89 -10.69 -3.21
C ASN A 153 -3.37 -10.79 -2.86
N ASP A 154 -4.18 -9.96 -3.47
CA ASP A 154 -5.64 -10.09 -3.38
C ASP A 154 -6.11 -11.17 -4.37
N LEU A 155 -6.57 -12.28 -3.83
CA LEU A 155 -7.05 -13.42 -4.61
C LEU A 155 -8.41 -13.15 -5.26
N SER A 156 -9.18 -12.18 -4.75
CA SER A 156 -10.49 -11.84 -5.30
C SER A 156 -10.36 -11.06 -6.60
N SER A 157 -9.54 -10.05 -6.62
CA SER A 157 -9.35 -9.15 -7.75
C SER A 157 -8.15 -9.51 -8.65
N GLY A 158 -7.20 -10.31 -8.13
CA GLY A 158 -5.92 -10.57 -8.78
C GLY A 158 -4.94 -9.39 -8.69
N LEU A 159 -5.26 -8.37 -7.86
CA LEU A 159 -4.36 -7.26 -7.60
C LEU A 159 -3.18 -7.72 -6.76
N ARG A 160 -2.00 -7.28 -7.12
CA ARG A 160 -0.75 -7.49 -6.38
C ARG A 160 -0.09 -6.17 -6.07
N LEU A 161 0.23 -5.99 -4.80
CA LEU A 161 0.99 -4.86 -4.31
C LEU A 161 2.33 -5.36 -3.74
N LYS A 162 3.42 -4.77 -4.18
CA LYS A 162 4.76 -5.01 -3.64
C LYS A 162 5.42 -3.69 -3.29
N ILE A 163 5.84 -3.57 -2.05
CA ILE A 163 6.58 -2.43 -1.55
C ILE A 163 8.00 -2.90 -1.24
N LYS A 164 8.99 -2.25 -1.84
CA LYS A 164 10.41 -2.52 -1.56
C LYS A 164 11.03 -1.30 -0.92
N ARG A 165 11.68 -1.50 0.22
CA ARG A 165 12.40 -0.48 0.95
C ARG A 165 13.89 -0.76 0.90
N SER A 166 14.70 0.29 0.77
CA SER A 166 16.15 0.21 0.88
C SER A 166 16.67 1.42 1.63
N GLY A 167 17.68 1.20 2.47
CA GLY A 167 18.44 2.24 3.12
C GLY A 167 19.76 2.44 2.40
N ASP A 168 20.24 3.69 2.27
CA ASP A 168 21.65 3.95 2.02
C ASP A 168 22.33 3.99 3.38
N GLU A 169 23.50 3.32 3.51
CA GLU A 169 24.31 3.27 4.74
C GLU A 169 24.72 4.66 5.28
N GLY A 170 24.51 5.70 4.47
CA GLY A 170 24.81 7.10 4.81
C GLY A 170 23.72 7.85 5.58
N HIS A 171 22.50 7.31 5.73
CA HIS A 171 21.44 7.96 6.52
C HIS A 171 21.60 7.60 8.00
N ARG A 172 22.47 8.33 8.67
CA ARG A 172 22.89 8.14 10.09
C ARG A 172 21.77 8.24 11.14
N GLN A 173 20.52 8.39 10.77
CA GLN A 173 19.39 8.45 11.71
C GLN A 173 18.40 7.30 11.59
N GLY A 174 18.70 6.26 10.81
CA GLY A 174 18.18 4.89 10.96
C GLY A 174 16.65 4.64 10.99
N LEU A 175 15.81 5.68 10.92
CA LEU A 175 14.38 5.54 11.18
C LEU A 175 13.52 5.45 9.92
N LEU A 176 14.01 5.94 8.77
CA LEU A 176 13.24 5.94 7.54
C LEU A 176 14.05 5.33 6.39
N PRO A 177 13.42 4.54 5.52
CA PRO A 177 14.08 4.06 4.31
C PRO A 177 14.41 5.24 3.40
N SER A 178 15.62 5.27 2.84
CA SER A 178 16.02 6.33 1.90
C SER A 178 15.29 6.23 0.57
N LYS A 179 14.84 5.03 0.21
CA LYS A 179 14.13 4.74 -1.03
C LYS A 179 13.02 3.73 -0.80
N THR A 180 11.83 4.04 -1.28
CA THR A 180 10.69 3.13 -1.31
C THR A 180 10.14 3.03 -2.73
N ARG A 181 10.01 1.80 -3.24
CA ARG A 181 9.39 1.51 -4.54
C ARG A 181 8.09 0.74 -4.33
N ILE A 182 7.03 1.23 -4.93
CA ILE A 182 5.68 0.67 -4.89
C ILE A 182 5.39 0.11 -6.28
N ILE A 183 5.02 -1.15 -6.35
CA ILE A 183 4.64 -1.83 -7.59
C ILE A 183 3.26 -2.42 -7.35
N ALA A 184 2.24 -1.99 -8.10
CA ALA A 184 0.91 -2.56 -8.06
C ALA A 184 0.51 -3.03 -9.46
N ARG A 185 0.04 -4.28 -9.58
CA ARG A 185 -0.35 -4.88 -10.85
C ARG A 185 -1.54 -5.80 -10.71
N GLY A 186 -2.39 -5.82 -11.74
CA GLY A 186 -3.63 -6.61 -11.78
C GLY A 186 -4.87 -5.74 -11.58
N ASN A 187 -6.04 -6.29 -11.86
CA ASN A 187 -7.33 -5.57 -11.75
C ASN A 187 -7.38 -4.22 -12.49
N GLY A 188 -6.75 -4.15 -13.66
CA GLY A 188 -6.66 -2.89 -14.44
C GLY A 188 -5.62 -1.88 -13.92
N VAL A 189 -4.92 -2.19 -12.83
CA VAL A 189 -3.86 -1.34 -12.25
C VAL A 189 -2.50 -1.79 -12.79
N ASP A 190 -1.68 -0.85 -13.25
CA ASP A 190 -0.25 -1.01 -13.53
C ASP A 190 0.48 0.24 -13.02
N LEU A 191 0.98 0.16 -11.78
CA LEU A 191 1.69 1.24 -11.10
C LEU A 191 3.11 0.77 -10.77
N ASP A 192 4.09 1.59 -11.11
CA ASP A 192 5.48 1.44 -10.66
C ASP A 192 6.01 2.83 -10.26
N CYS A 193 6.01 3.09 -8.97
CA CYS A 193 6.39 4.37 -8.40
C CYS A 193 7.55 4.23 -7.44
N THR A 194 8.50 5.15 -7.49
CA THR A 194 9.62 5.21 -6.56
C THR A 194 9.72 6.59 -5.96
N PHE A 195 9.76 6.68 -4.64
CA PHE A 195 10.11 7.91 -3.95
C PHE A 195 11.39 7.74 -3.14
N LYS A 196 12.14 8.84 -3.01
CA LYS A 196 13.38 8.93 -2.24
C LYS A 196 13.24 10.00 -1.17
N VAL A 197 13.59 9.63 0.05
CA VAL A 197 13.66 10.58 1.17
C VAL A 197 15.04 11.23 1.14
N ARG A 198 15.09 12.51 0.78
CA ARG A 198 16.36 13.27 0.75
C ARG A 198 16.72 13.89 2.09
N ARG A 199 15.71 14.21 2.88
CA ARG A 199 15.89 14.83 4.22
C ARG A 199 14.67 14.51 5.08
N SER A 200 14.92 14.13 6.32
CA SER A 200 13.90 13.97 7.35
C SER A 200 14.21 14.88 8.54
N ARG A 201 13.18 15.31 9.23
CA ARG A 201 13.28 16.06 10.47
C ARG A 201 12.21 15.52 11.42
N ILE A 202 12.60 15.16 12.63
CA ILE A 202 11.75 14.54 13.64
C ILE A 202 11.50 15.56 14.74
N ASN A 203 10.34 15.47 15.40
CA ASN A 203 9.96 16.31 16.54
C ASN A 203 9.99 17.82 16.24
N ARG A 204 9.58 18.20 15.04
CA ARG A 204 9.34 19.60 14.68
C ARG A 204 7.86 19.87 14.54
N GLU A 205 7.42 20.98 15.10
CA GLU A 205 6.10 21.52 14.80
C GLU A 205 6.09 22.10 13.38
N TYR A 206 5.06 21.78 12.63
CA TYR A 206 4.80 22.30 11.30
C TYR A 206 3.37 22.79 11.20
N GLU A 207 3.21 23.98 10.67
CA GLU A 207 1.91 24.39 10.15
C GLU A 207 1.59 23.58 8.89
N LEU A 208 0.36 23.11 8.81
CA LEU A 208 -0.14 22.33 7.68
C LEU A 208 -1.19 23.15 6.91
N PRO A 209 -0.79 24.22 6.22
CA PRO A 209 -1.73 25.15 5.60
C PRO A 209 -2.49 24.42 4.48
N PHE A 210 -3.80 24.50 4.53
CA PHE A 210 -4.70 23.95 3.52
C PHE A 210 -5.82 24.94 3.24
N ASP A 211 -5.49 25.99 2.49
CA ASP A 211 -6.40 27.08 2.13
C ASP A 211 -6.77 26.92 0.64
N PRO A 212 -7.91 26.27 0.34
CA PRO A 212 -8.34 26.10 -1.02
C PRO A 212 -8.84 27.42 -1.61
N PRO A 213 -8.35 27.83 -2.83
CA PRO A 213 -8.83 29.02 -3.46
C PRO A 213 -10.34 28.95 -3.80
N GLU A 214 -11.06 30.03 -3.61
CA GLU A 214 -12.52 30.08 -3.81
C GLU A 214 -12.93 29.84 -5.26
N ASN A 215 -12.08 30.19 -6.20
CA ASN A 215 -12.31 30.10 -7.64
C ASN A 215 -11.97 28.72 -8.24
N TYR A 216 -11.60 27.71 -7.42
CA TYR A 216 -11.32 26.37 -7.92
C TYR A 216 -12.60 25.53 -7.95
N GLU A 217 -12.71 24.69 -8.99
CA GLU A 217 -13.80 23.72 -9.13
C GLU A 217 -13.80 22.77 -7.93
N ARG A 218 -14.96 22.58 -7.28
CA ARG A 218 -15.10 21.59 -6.21
C ARG A 218 -15.59 20.26 -6.77
N ARG A 219 -14.80 19.19 -6.61
CA ARG A 219 -15.09 17.85 -7.13
C ARG A 219 -15.42 16.89 -6.02
N LYS A 220 -16.35 15.97 -6.31
CA LYS A 220 -16.73 14.86 -5.42
C LYS A 220 -16.01 13.55 -5.76
N SER A 221 -15.26 13.51 -6.87
CA SER A 221 -14.42 12.39 -7.34
C SER A 221 -13.16 12.93 -8.00
N LEU A 222 -12.09 12.16 -7.97
CA LEU A 222 -10.81 12.46 -8.64
C LEU A 222 -10.80 11.92 -10.06
#